data_9ed4988f6c0f021ff6a3c684b0caa778
#
_entry.id   9ed4988f6c0f021ff6a3c684b0caa778
#
_cell.length_a   1.000
_cell.length_b   1.000
_cell.length_c   1.000
_cell.angle_alpha   90.00
_cell.angle_beta   90.00
_cell.angle_gamma   90.00
#
_symmetry.space_group_name_H-M   'P 1'
#
loop_
_entity.id
_entity.type
_entity.pdbx_description
1 polymer ?
#
loop_
_entity_poly.entity_id
_entity_poly.type
_entity_poly.pdbx_seq_one_letter_code
_entity_poly.pdbx_strand_id
1 'polypeptide(L)'
;MFGFLDDLLNSIGDVCADLSIGILNGSGGLWTSAGDVVVRYCTTTPEGFSSSAWSTSSVLFNTFQAVGAALLVLFFLLGWYHDIEDVRGSFRMDNVLRMGIRLAVAEGLFNSTWTIATGLLSYSGQLASGLASSVSTSFDITDTIKGAMDLADTPGNHLMTGFIFLIAAILCSAIVAIVSTQLILAVTKRFFKLYIAIPFGALAIPSLAGGDRYSSMAFGWIRTYAGYCFEIFVMMVALAIANDLFGAGANLLIGTSDNAFIIVIGTMASIILPMTCAVAFCNQAESIVRQCLGF
;
A
#
# COMPACT_ATOMS: atom_id res chain seq x y z
N MET A 1 -13.21 29.61 50.79
CA MET A 1 -14.25 29.31 49.80
C MET A 1 -13.69 29.34 48.37
N PHE A 2 -12.79 30.29 48.05
CA PHE A 2 -12.13 30.30 46.71
C PHE A 2 -11.19 29.13 46.50
N GLY A 3 -10.37 28.72 47.50
CA GLY A 3 -9.45 27.55 47.34
C GLY A 3 -10.16 26.24 47.03
N PHE A 4 -11.35 25.98 47.55
CA PHE A 4 -12.12 24.78 47.25
C PHE A 4 -12.62 24.77 45.79
N LEU A 5 -13.00 25.92 45.24
CA LEU A 5 -13.37 26.03 43.83
C LEU A 5 -12.18 25.86 42.90
N ASP A 6 -11.02 26.38 43.25
CA ASP A 6 -9.78 26.21 42.47
C ASP A 6 -9.33 24.76 42.50
N ASP A 7 -9.41 24.05 43.64
CA ASP A 7 -9.09 22.63 43.74
C ASP A 7 -10.06 21.74 42.93
N LEU A 8 -11.35 22.10 42.91
CA LEU A 8 -12.35 21.43 42.10
C LEU A 8 -12.12 21.64 40.60
N LEU A 9 -11.81 22.86 40.17
CA LEU A 9 -11.52 23.20 38.79
C LEU A 9 -10.27 22.49 38.28
N ASN A 10 -9.22 22.44 39.10
CA ASN A 10 -7.99 21.72 38.79
C ASN A 10 -8.27 20.21 38.66
N SER A 11 -9.04 19.63 39.57
CA SER A 11 -9.42 18.20 39.51
C SER A 11 -10.21 17.85 38.24
N ILE A 12 -11.08 18.74 37.76
CA ILE A 12 -11.80 18.55 36.49
C ILE A 12 -10.83 18.65 35.31
N GLY A 13 -9.86 19.60 35.37
CA GLY A 13 -8.79 19.72 34.37
C GLY A 13 -7.98 18.44 34.22
N ASP A 14 -7.57 17.86 35.37
CA ASP A 14 -6.83 16.58 35.39
C ASP A 14 -7.62 15.41 34.78
N VAL A 15 -8.91 15.30 35.10
CA VAL A 15 -9.81 14.29 34.53
C VAL A 15 -9.94 14.46 33.01
N CYS A 16 -10.05 15.68 32.52
CA CYS A 16 -10.09 15.95 31.08
C CYS A 16 -8.77 15.58 30.41
N ALA A 17 -7.65 15.83 31.08
CA ALA A 17 -6.31 15.49 30.63
C ALA A 17 -6.12 13.97 30.53
N ASP A 18 -6.46 13.23 31.58
CA ASP A 18 -6.36 11.77 31.61
C ASP A 18 -7.28 11.11 30.55
N LEU A 19 -8.47 11.67 30.35
CA LEU A 19 -9.40 11.20 29.34
C LEU A 19 -8.84 11.44 27.93
N SER A 20 -8.20 12.58 27.68
CA SER A 20 -7.55 12.90 26.41
C SER A 20 -6.42 11.90 26.09
N ILE A 21 -5.59 11.60 27.08
CA ILE A 21 -4.51 10.61 26.98
C ILE A 21 -5.10 9.22 26.66
N GLY A 22 -6.18 8.84 27.37
CA GLY A 22 -6.86 7.56 27.14
C GLY A 22 -7.43 7.41 25.73
N ILE A 23 -8.05 8.48 25.19
CA ILE A 23 -8.61 8.52 23.83
C ILE A 23 -7.48 8.41 22.78
N LEU A 24 -6.41 9.18 22.95
CA LEU A 24 -5.28 9.18 22.01
C LEU A 24 -4.53 7.85 22.02
N ASN A 25 -4.30 7.26 23.19
CA ASN A 25 -3.70 5.92 23.27
C ASN A 25 -4.59 4.85 22.64
N GLY A 26 -5.91 4.92 22.84
CA GLY A 26 -6.86 4.06 22.16
C GLY A 26 -6.79 4.19 20.63
N SER A 27 -6.69 5.41 20.12
CA SER A 27 -6.53 5.66 18.67
C SER A 27 -5.17 5.20 18.15
N GLY A 28 -4.11 5.35 18.92
CA GLY A 28 -2.78 4.79 18.64
C GLY A 28 -2.83 3.26 18.54
N GLY A 29 -3.57 2.59 19.44
CA GLY A 29 -3.83 1.16 19.36
C GLY A 29 -4.55 0.72 18.09
N LEU A 30 -5.48 1.54 17.57
CA LEU A 30 -6.12 1.30 16.26
C LEU A 30 -5.11 1.39 15.11
N TRP A 31 -4.21 2.37 15.13
CA TRP A 31 -3.15 2.51 14.14
C TRP A 31 -2.19 1.31 14.17
N THR A 32 -1.73 0.93 15.35
CA THR A 32 -0.87 -0.25 15.55
C THR A 32 -1.54 -1.51 15.01
N SER A 33 -2.80 -1.74 15.37
CA SER A 33 -3.57 -2.89 14.87
C SER A 33 -3.74 -2.87 13.35
N ALA A 34 -3.97 -1.69 12.75
CA ALA A 34 -4.05 -1.54 11.31
C ALA A 34 -2.70 -1.84 10.63
N GLY A 35 -1.60 -1.35 11.20
CA GLY A 35 -0.24 -1.63 10.75
C GLY A 35 0.08 -3.13 10.79
N ASP A 36 -0.25 -3.81 11.88
CA ASP A 36 -0.07 -5.27 12.03
C ASP A 36 -0.88 -6.05 10.98
N VAL A 37 -2.12 -5.64 10.72
CA VAL A 37 -2.95 -6.22 9.66
C VAL A 37 -2.29 -6.03 8.30
N VAL A 38 -1.75 -4.84 8.02
CA VAL A 38 -1.07 -4.54 6.76
C VAL A 38 0.20 -5.38 6.61
N VAL A 39 1.05 -5.45 7.62
CA VAL A 39 2.27 -6.29 7.59
C VAL A 39 1.88 -7.75 7.36
N ARG A 40 0.88 -8.25 8.07
CA ARG A 40 0.35 -9.61 7.89
C ARG A 40 -0.16 -9.84 6.47
N TYR A 41 -0.92 -8.92 5.89
CA TYR A 41 -1.44 -9.06 4.52
C TYR A 41 -0.34 -8.93 3.48
N CYS A 42 0.66 -8.10 3.69
CA CYS A 42 1.82 -8.01 2.80
C CYS A 42 2.64 -9.31 2.77
N THR A 43 2.70 -10.05 3.87
CA THR A 43 3.40 -11.34 3.95
C THR A 43 2.52 -12.54 3.56
N THR A 44 1.20 -12.37 3.48
CA THR A 44 0.26 -13.43 3.13
C THR A 44 0.12 -13.55 1.61
N THR A 45 0.08 -14.79 1.10
CA THR A 45 -0.21 -15.07 -0.31
C THR A 45 -1.68 -14.76 -0.62
N PRO A 46 -2.07 -14.44 -1.86
CA PRO A 46 -3.46 -14.21 -2.24
C PRO A 46 -4.37 -15.40 -1.97
N GLU A 47 -3.86 -16.62 -2.13
CA GLU A 47 -4.57 -17.84 -1.76
C GLU A 47 -4.87 -17.90 -0.26
N GLY A 48 -3.89 -17.52 0.58
CA GLY A 48 -4.04 -17.42 2.04
C GLY A 48 -4.93 -16.28 2.49
N PHE A 49 -5.06 -15.21 1.70
CA PHE A 49 -5.97 -14.10 1.99
C PHE A 49 -7.44 -14.52 1.77
N SER A 50 -7.75 -15.14 0.62
CA SER A 50 -9.08 -15.64 0.29
C SER A 50 -9.00 -16.79 -0.70
N SER A 51 -9.15 -18.02 -0.22
CA SER A 51 -9.15 -19.22 -1.06
C SER A 51 -10.31 -19.23 -2.07
N SER A 52 -11.46 -18.68 -1.70
CA SER A 52 -12.63 -18.55 -2.59
C SER A 52 -12.35 -17.57 -3.74
N ALA A 53 -11.80 -16.40 -3.47
CA ALA A 53 -11.44 -15.43 -4.51
C ALA A 53 -10.33 -15.98 -5.42
N TRP A 54 -9.37 -16.72 -4.85
CA TRP A 54 -8.30 -17.37 -5.59
C TRP A 54 -8.85 -18.45 -6.54
N SER A 55 -9.76 -19.31 -6.06
CA SER A 55 -10.41 -20.31 -6.91
C SER A 55 -11.21 -19.67 -8.05
N THR A 56 -11.92 -18.58 -7.79
CA THR A 56 -12.63 -17.83 -8.82
C THR A 56 -11.67 -17.27 -9.86
N SER A 57 -10.52 -16.72 -9.43
CA SER A 57 -9.47 -16.23 -10.35
C SER A 57 -8.89 -17.35 -11.20
N SER A 58 -8.66 -18.56 -10.64
CA SER A 58 -8.17 -19.71 -11.37
C SER A 58 -9.17 -20.24 -12.41
N VAL A 59 -10.46 -20.29 -12.08
CA VAL A 59 -11.51 -20.65 -13.03
C VAL A 59 -11.58 -19.63 -14.18
N LEU A 60 -11.49 -18.35 -13.87
CA LEU A 60 -11.49 -17.29 -14.88
C LEU A 60 -10.24 -17.39 -15.78
N PHE A 61 -9.06 -17.68 -15.20
CA PHE A 61 -7.84 -17.92 -15.96
C PHE A 61 -8.01 -19.08 -16.96
N ASN A 62 -8.53 -20.22 -16.52
CA ASN A 62 -8.75 -21.38 -17.39
C ASN A 62 -9.74 -21.06 -18.53
N THR A 63 -10.77 -20.26 -18.24
CA THR A 63 -11.71 -19.80 -19.27
C THR A 63 -11.03 -18.89 -20.29
N PHE A 64 -10.22 -17.95 -19.83
CA PHE A 64 -9.47 -17.05 -20.70
C PHE A 64 -8.34 -17.76 -21.43
N GLN A 65 -7.80 -18.83 -20.89
CA GLN A 65 -6.79 -19.64 -21.55
C GLN A 65 -7.35 -20.30 -22.83
N ALA A 66 -8.60 -20.74 -22.81
CA ALA A 66 -9.24 -21.27 -24.01
C ALA A 66 -9.36 -20.22 -25.13
N VAL A 67 -9.74 -19.00 -24.77
CA VAL A 67 -9.80 -17.86 -25.70
C VAL A 67 -8.38 -17.44 -26.12
N GLY A 68 -7.45 -17.41 -25.18
CA GLY A 68 -6.04 -17.07 -25.42
C GLY A 68 -5.36 -18.00 -26.42
N ALA A 69 -5.69 -19.29 -26.41
CA ALA A 69 -5.19 -20.24 -27.39
C ALA A 69 -5.64 -19.89 -28.82
N ALA A 70 -6.90 -19.48 -28.99
CA ALA A 70 -7.39 -19.00 -30.28
C ALA A 70 -6.71 -17.69 -30.71
N LEU A 71 -6.49 -16.76 -29.74
CA LEU A 71 -5.77 -15.51 -29.98
C LEU A 71 -4.29 -15.75 -30.33
N LEU A 72 -3.64 -16.78 -29.77
CA LEU A 72 -2.26 -17.12 -30.10
C LEU A 72 -2.11 -17.49 -31.56
N VAL A 73 -3.03 -18.33 -32.09
CA VAL A 73 -3.05 -18.69 -33.50
C VAL A 73 -3.34 -17.46 -34.36
N LEU A 74 -4.30 -16.64 -33.97
CA LEU A 74 -4.66 -15.41 -34.70
C LEU A 74 -3.49 -14.42 -34.75
N PHE A 75 -2.84 -14.13 -33.65
CA PHE A 75 -1.67 -13.24 -33.63
C PHE A 75 -0.50 -13.81 -34.41
N PHE A 76 -0.29 -15.13 -34.36
CA PHE A 76 0.72 -15.76 -35.17
C PHE A 76 0.46 -15.59 -36.67
N LEU A 77 -0.78 -15.82 -37.13
CA LEU A 77 -1.17 -15.64 -38.54
C LEU A 77 -1.04 -14.17 -38.98
N LEU A 78 -1.43 -13.22 -38.12
CA LEU A 78 -1.28 -11.79 -38.40
C LEU A 78 0.21 -11.39 -38.48
N GLY A 79 1.03 -11.89 -37.58
CA GLY A 79 2.48 -11.67 -37.62
C GLY A 79 3.11 -12.27 -38.88
N TRP A 80 2.71 -13.49 -39.23
CA TRP A 80 3.19 -14.14 -40.44
C TRP A 80 2.79 -13.36 -41.71
N TYR A 81 1.53 -12.96 -41.83
CA TYR A 81 1.04 -12.16 -42.95
C TYR A 81 1.88 -10.88 -43.13
N HIS A 82 2.16 -10.20 -42.03
CA HIS A 82 2.89 -8.95 -42.06
C HIS A 82 4.39 -9.16 -42.41
N ASP A 83 5.01 -10.20 -41.85
CA ASP A 83 6.40 -10.54 -42.18
C ASP A 83 6.58 -10.92 -43.66
N ILE A 84 5.54 -11.46 -44.34
CA ILE A 84 5.54 -11.74 -45.77
C ILE A 84 5.41 -10.46 -46.61
N GLU A 85 4.60 -9.50 -46.17
CA GLU A 85 4.45 -8.21 -46.87
C GLU A 85 5.73 -7.38 -46.86
N ASP A 86 6.47 -7.38 -45.76
CA ASP A 86 7.70 -6.62 -45.61
C ASP A 86 8.86 -7.22 -46.43
N VAL A 87 8.84 -8.54 -46.71
CA VAL A 87 9.87 -9.27 -47.48
C VAL A 87 9.42 -9.44 -48.94
N ARG A 88 9.23 -8.35 -49.66
CA ARG A 88 9.03 -8.39 -51.12
C ARG A 88 10.27 -8.95 -51.80
N GLY A 89 10.39 -10.26 -51.90
CA GLY A 89 11.29 -10.84 -52.88
C GLY A 89 12.16 -12.01 -52.50
N SER A 90 12.31 -12.45 -51.25
CA SER A 90 13.05 -13.67 -50.98
C SER A 90 12.49 -14.41 -49.74
N PHE A 91 11.92 -15.57 -49.97
CA PHE A 91 11.65 -16.55 -48.91
C PHE A 91 12.99 -17.02 -48.32
N ARG A 92 13.50 -16.29 -47.31
CA ARG A 92 14.68 -16.69 -46.58
C ARG A 92 14.30 -17.66 -45.48
N MET A 93 14.95 -18.82 -45.47
CA MET A 93 14.80 -19.86 -44.44
C MET A 93 14.96 -19.28 -43.01
N ASP A 94 15.79 -18.27 -42.87
CA ASP A 94 15.98 -17.51 -41.60
C ASP A 94 14.72 -16.90 -41.05
N ASN A 95 13.83 -16.38 -41.90
CA ASN A 95 12.59 -15.73 -41.44
C ASN A 95 11.59 -16.77 -40.93
N VAL A 96 11.50 -17.92 -41.60
CA VAL A 96 10.63 -19.03 -41.17
C VAL A 96 11.11 -19.59 -39.82
N LEU A 97 12.44 -19.71 -39.65
CA LEU A 97 13.02 -20.16 -38.39
C LEU A 97 12.75 -19.21 -37.24
N ARG A 98 12.92 -17.92 -37.48
CA ARG A 98 12.60 -16.86 -36.46
C ARG A 98 11.13 -16.88 -36.04
N MET A 99 10.23 -17.07 -36.99
CA MET A 99 8.80 -17.22 -36.71
C MET A 99 8.49 -18.45 -35.88
N GLY A 100 9.06 -19.59 -36.23
CA GLY A 100 8.89 -20.85 -35.51
C GLY A 100 9.39 -20.71 -34.06
N ILE A 101 10.57 -20.10 -33.85
CA ILE A 101 11.10 -19.83 -32.50
C ILE A 101 10.18 -18.90 -31.75
N ARG A 102 9.69 -17.83 -32.37
CA ARG A 102 8.78 -16.88 -31.73
C ARG A 102 7.48 -17.54 -31.29
N LEU A 103 6.89 -18.39 -32.13
CA LEU A 103 5.71 -19.17 -31.79
C LEU A 103 5.98 -20.10 -30.60
N ALA A 104 7.08 -20.86 -30.64
CA ALA A 104 7.44 -21.80 -29.57
C ALA A 104 7.66 -21.09 -28.24
N VAL A 105 8.31 -19.92 -28.26
CA VAL A 105 8.50 -19.08 -27.05
C VAL A 105 7.17 -18.53 -26.54
N ALA A 106 6.32 -18.03 -27.44
CA ALA A 106 5.02 -17.50 -27.08
C ALA A 106 4.10 -18.58 -26.47
N GLU A 107 4.11 -19.80 -27.07
CA GLU A 107 3.36 -20.95 -26.54
C GLU A 107 3.90 -21.40 -25.18
N GLY A 108 5.21 -21.51 -25.04
CA GLY A 108 5.86 -21.86 -23.77
C GLY A 108 5.53 -20.87 -22.65
N LEU A 109 5.59 -19.56 -22.92
CA LEU A 109 5.21 -18.53 -21.98
C LEU A 109 3.71 -18.55 -21.68
N PHE A 110 2.87 -18.77 -22.70
CA PHE A 110 1.42 -18.85 -22.53
C PHE A 110 1.02 -20.00 -21.60
N ASN A 111 1.55 -21.20 -21.82
CA ASN A 111 1.29 -22.36 -20.98
C ASN A 111 1.83 -22.19 -19.55
N SER A 112 2.93 -21.45 -19.41
CA SER A 112 3.56 -21.19 -18.10
C SER A 112 3.06 -19.90 -17.41
N THR A 113 2.13 -19.15 -18.01
CA THR A 113 1.69 -17.83 -17.50
C THR A 113 1.24 -17.89 -16.05
N TRP A 114 0.41 -18.88 -15.69
CA TRP A 114 -0.06 -19.05 -14.32
C TRP A 114 1.10 -19.31 -13.35
N THR A 115 1.99 -20.21 -13.70
CA THR A 115 3.15 -20.58 -12.86
C THR A 115 4.12 -19.41 -12.69
N ILE A 116 4.37 -18.65 -13.75
CA ILE A 116 5.23 -17.47 -13.71
C ILE A 116 4.58 -16.38 -12.83
N ALA A 117 3.29 -16.13 -13.02
CA ALA A 117 2.56 -15.13 -12.25
C ALA A 117 2.54 -15.47 -10.75
N THR A 118 2.20 -16.71 -10.39
CA THR A 118 2.19 -17.16 -8.99
C THR A 118 3.59 -17.23 -8.40
N GLY A 119 4.60 -17.60 -9.18
CA GLY A 119 6.00 -17.59 -8.78
C GLY A 119 6.50 -16.19 -8.44
N LEU A 120 6.26 -15.19 -9.31
CA LEU A 120 6.64 -13.81 -9.05
C LEU A 120 5.98 -13.27 -7.78
N LEU A 121 4.72 -13.63 -7.56
CA LEU A 121 3.97 -13.24 -6.39
C LEU A 121 4.53 -13.87 -5.11
N SER A 122 4.91 -15.15 -5.14
CA SER A 122 5.51 -15.83 -3.99
C SER A 122 6.89 -15.25 -3.65
N TYR A 123 7.70 -14.92 -4.65
CA TYR A 123 8.99 -14.24 -4.43
C TYR A 123 8.81 -12.85 -3.83
N SER A 124 7.84 -12.06 -4.30
CA SER A 124 7.56 -10.75 -3.72
C SER A 124 7.12 -10.87 -2.26
N GLY A 125 6.31 -11.87 -1.91
CA GLY A 125 5.90 -12.15 -0.53
C GLY A 125 7.07 -12.58 0.37
N GLN A 126 7.98 -13.41 -0.11
CA GLN A 126 9.18 -13.80 0.64
C GLN A 126 10.11 -12.62 0.91
N LEU A 127 10.33 -11.76 -0.07
CA LEU A 127 11.11 -10.54 0.12
C LEU A 127 10.42 -9.59 1.11
N ALA A 128 9.10 -9.44 1.05
CA ALA A 128 8.34 -8.63 2.02
C ALA A 128 8.46 -9.19 3.44
N SER A 129 8.47 -10.51 3.62
CA SER A 129 8.66 -11.12 4.94
C SER A 129 10.02 -10.79 5.55
N GLY A 130 11.06 -10.63 4.73
CA GLY A 130 12.38 -10.16 5.18
C GLY A 130 12.36 -8.72 5.70
N LEU A 131 11.49 -7.87 5.16
CA LEU A 131 11.32 -6.48 5.61
C LEU A 131 10.37 -6.36 6.82
N ALA A 132 9.50 -7.34 7.04
CA ALA A 132 8.50 -7.29 8.11
C ALA A 132 9.11 -7.13 9.51
N SER A 133 10.32 -7.69 9.73
CA SER A 133 11.04 -7.54 10.99
C SER A 133 11.58 -6.13 11.27
N SER A 134 11.74 -5.31 10.24
CA SER A 134 12.17 -3.92 10.35
C SER A 134 11.01 -2.92 10.51
N VAL A 135 9.78 -3.37 10.28
CA VAL A 135 8.59 -2.53 10.45
C VAL A 135 8.05 -2.72 11.86
N SER A 136 8.40 -1.83 12.78
CA SER A 136 7.72 -1.77 14.07
C SER A 136 6.45 -0.95 13.92
N THR A 137 5.35 -1.46 14.43
CA THR A 137 4.06 -0.76 14.43
C THR A 137 3.71 -0.17 15.79
N SER A 138 4.68 -0.20 16.73
CA SER A 138 4.49 0.32 18.09
C SER A 138 4.31 1.84 18.05
N PHE A 139 3.22 2.30 18.65
CA PHE A 139 2.86 3.69 18.74
C PHE A 139 2.67 4.04 20.22
N ASP A 140 3.61 4.79 20.77
CA ASP A 140 3.52 5.31 22.13
C ASP A 140 3.77 6.83 22.09
N ILE A 141 2.74 7.57 22.41
CA ILE A 141 2.73 9.04 22.41
C ILE A 141 2.49 9.60 23.80
N THR A 142 2.42 8.73 24.84
CA THR A 142 2.06 9.13 26.20
C THR A 142 2.98 10.24 26.72
N ASP A 143 4.28 10.06 26.54
CA ASP A 143 5.27 11.03 27.00
C ASP A 143 5.22 12.33 26.21
N THR A 144 4.94 12.25 24.90
CA THR A 144 4.79 13.44 24.03
C THR A 144 3.58 14.26 24.44
N ILE A 145 2.45 13.61 24.74
CA ILE A 145 1.22 14.30 25.15
C ILE A 145 1.38 14.90 26.54
N LYS A 146 1.96 14.15 27.50
CA LYS A 146 2.23 14.68 28.85
C LYS A 146 3.15 15.88 28.79
N GLY A 147 4.24 15.81 28.04
CA GLY A 147 5.17 16.94 27.87
C GLY A 147 4.51 18.15 27.21
N ALA A 148 3.61 17.94 26.25
CA ALA A 148 2.84 19.03 25.63
C ALA A 148 1.81 19.65 26.59
N MET A 149 1.20 18.83 27.44
CA MET A 149 0.28 19.31 28.48
C MET A 149 1.01 20.13 29.53
N ASP A 150 2.17 19.66 30.02
CA ASP A 150 3.00 20.38 30.99
C ASP A 150 3.47 21.75 30.45
N LEU A 151 3.81 21.80 29.15
CA LEU A 151 4.20 23.04 28.47
C LEU A 151 3.03 24.02 28.26
N ALA A 152 1.83 23.49 28.03
CA ALA A 152 0.62 24.29 27.78
C ALA A 152 -0.04 24.74 29.07
N ASP A 153 0.32 24.14 30.22
CA ASP A 153 -0.28 24.44 31.51
C ASP A 153 0.29 25.73 32.07
N THR A 154 -0.57 26.75 32.11
CA THR A 154 -0.27 28.07 32.74
C THR A 154 -1.02 28.19 34.04
N PRO A 155 -0.39 28.72 35.10
CA PRO A 155 -1.04 28.93 36.38
C PRO A 155 -2.36 29.73 36.22
N GLY A 156 -3.48 29.13 36.59
CA GLY A 156 -4.83 29.72 36.50
C GLY A 156 -5.68 29.31 35.29
N ASN A 157 -5.16 28.57 34.32
CA ASN A 157 -5.88 28.13 33.11
C ASN A 157 -5.94 26.61 32.93
N HIS A 158 -5.65 25.83 33.97
CA HIS A 158 -5.57 24.37 33.92
C HIS A 158 -6.81 23.68 33.35
N LEU A 159 -7.98 24.10 33.76
CA LEU A 159 -9.25 23.58 33.25
C LEU A 159 -9.45 23.88 31.76
N MET A 160 -9.11 25.08 31.30
CA MET A 160 -9.27 25.50 29.92
C MET A 160 -8.31 24.68 29.00
N THR A 161 -7.08 24.48 29.45
CA THR A 161 -6.08 23.66 28.77
C THR A 161 -6.54 22.21 28.64
N GLY A 162 -7.01 21.59 29.73
CA GLY A 162 -7.55 20.21 29.71
C GLY A 162 -8.71 20.04 28.74
N PHE A 163 -9.62 21.06 28.71
CA PHE A 163 -10.79 21.00 27.81
C PHE A 163 -10.42 21.14 26.33
N ILE A 164 -9.44 22.00 26.01
CA ILE A 164 -8.91 22.16 24.64
C ILE A 164 -8.24 20.85 24.19
N PHE A 165 -7.43 20.24 25.06
CA PHE A 165 -6.82 18.93 24.77
C PHE A 165 -7.86 17.84 24.53
N LEU A 166 -8.94 17.80 25.29
CA LEU A 166 -10.01 16.81 25.15
C LEU A 166 -10.70 16.94 23.78
N ILE A 167 -11.08 18.14 23.38
CA ILE A 167 -11.71 18.37 22.08
C ILE A 167 -10.72 17.98 20.95
N ALA A 168 -9.48 18.40 21.06
CA ALA A 168 -8.43 18.08 20.09
C ALA A 168 -8.18 16.57 20.01
N ALA A 169 -8.17 15.86 21.14
CA ALA A 169 -8.01 14.41 21.20
C ALA A 169 -9.15 13.66 20.51
N ILE A 170 -10.40 14.09 20.70
CA ILE A 170 -11.57 13.51 20.02
C ILE A 170 -11.47 13.69 18.51
N LEU A 171 -11.13 14.90 18.05
CA LEU A 171 -10.96 15.16 16.61
C LEU A 171 -9.80 14.38 16.01
N CYS A 172 -8.66 14.33 16.70
CA CYS A 172 -7.49 13.55 16.30
C CYS A 172 -7.83 12.06 16.20
N SER A 173 -8.50 11.49 17.21
CA SER A 173 -8.86 10.08 17.24
C SER A 173 -9.79 9.70 16.07
N ALA A 174 -10.73 10.58 15.71
CA ALA A 174 -11.59 10.38 14.54
C ALA A 174 -10.78 10.34 13.23
N ILE A 175 -9.81 11.25 13.08
CA ILE A 175 -8.92 11.28 11.91
C ILE A 175 -8.07 10.02 11.87
N VAL A 176 -7.47 9.60 12.98
CA VAL A 176 -6.65 8.38 13.07
C VAL A 176 -7.47 7.15 12.70
N ALA A 177 -8.72 7.03 13.15
CA ALA A 177 -9.61 5.91 12.80
C ALA A 177 -9.87 5.87 11.28
N ILE A 178 -10.11 7.01 10.64
CA ILE A 178 -10.31 7.10 9.18
C ILE A 178 -9.02 6.70 8.45
N VAL A 179 -7.88 7.21 8.87
CA VAL A 179 -6.57 6.96 8.26
C VAL A 179 -6.17 5.48 8.41
N SER A 180 -6.41 4.88 9.59
CA SER A 180 -6.18 3.45 9.84
C SER A 180 -7.04 2.56 8.93
N THR A 181 -8.31 2.93 8.74
CA THR A 181 -9.21 2.22 7.81
C THR A 181 -8.73 2.33 6.36
N GLN A 182 -8.27 3.51 5.94
CA GLN A 182 -7.72 3.72 4.60
C GLN A 182 -6.45 2.91 4.36
N LEU A 183 -5.62 2.73 5.38
CA LEU A 183 -4.43 1.90 5.31
C LEU A 183 -4.77 0.42 5.03
N ILE A 184 -5.73 -0.14 5.76
CA ILE A 184 -6.22 -1.51 5.53
C ILE A 184 -6.83 -1.63 4.12
N LEU A 185 -7.61 -0.62 3.70
CA LEU A 185 -8.23 -0.60 2.39
C LEU A 185 -7.19 -0.56 1.25
N ALA A 186 -6.07 0.16 1.43
CA ALA A 186 -5.00 0.22 0.43
C ALA A 186 -4.45 -1.18 0.12
N VAL A 187 -4.16 -1.98 1.16
CA VAL A 187 -3.64 -3.35 1.00
C VAL A 187 -4.70 -4.30 0.44
N THR A 188 -5.94 -4.16 0.88
CA THR A 188 -7.05 -4.98 0.36
C THR A 188 -7.27 -4.74 -1.14
N LYS A 189 -7.23 -3.48 -1.61
CA LYS A 189 -7.32 -3.13 -3.04
C LYS A 189 -6.25 -3.85 -3.88
N ARG A 190 -5.04 -4.04 -3.36
CA ARG A 190 -3.97 -4.76 -4.04
C ARG A 190 -4.37 -6.21 -4.36
N PHE A 191 -4.99 -6.94 -3.42
CA PHE A 191 -5.45 -8.30 -3.68
C PHE A 191 -6.49 -8.34 -4.79
N PHE A 192 -7.44 -7.40 -4.81
CA PHE A 192 -8.41 -7.30 -5.91
C PHE A 192 -7.74 -7.08 -7.27
N LYS A 193 -6.74 -6.19 -7.33
CA LYS A 193 -5.95 -5.97 -8.56
C LYS A 193 -5.27 -7.27 -9.02
N LEU A 194 -4.68 -8.04 -8.10
CA LEU A 194 -4.01 -9.29 -8.41
C LEU A 194 -4.96 -10.37 -8.92
N TYR A 195 -6.12 -10.57 -8.25
CA TYR A 195 -7.11 -11.55 -8.67
C TYR A 195 -7.66 -11.27 -10.07
N ILE A 196 -7.75 -10.00 -10.45
CA ILE A 196 -8.20 -9.61 -11.79
C ILE A 196 -7.04 -9.68 -12.79
N ALA A 197 -5.84 -9.22 -12.43
CA ALA A 197 -4.73 -9.10 -13.36
C ALA A 197 -4.19 -10.44 -13.85
N ILE A 198 -4.16 -11.48 -12.99
CA ILE A 198 -3.63 -12.80 -13.35
C ILE A 198 -4.40 -13.43 -14.52
N PRO A 199 -5.75 -13.52 -14.51
CA PRO A 199 -6.50 -14.07 -15.63
C PRO A 199 -6.28 -13.34 -16.95
N PHE A 200 -6.12 -12.02 -16.92
CA PHE A 200 -5.86 -11.23 -18.13
C PHE A 200 -4.50 -11.54 -18.78
N GLY A 201 -3.57 -12.13 -18.05
CA GLY A 201 -2.33 -12.65 -18.60
C GLY A 201 -2.54 -13.68 -19.71
N ALA A 202 -3.56 -14.54 -19.55
CA ALA A 202 -3.92 -15.53 -20.56
C ALA A 202 -4.38 -14.90 -21.89
N LEU A 203 -4.89 -13.68 -21.88
CA LEU A 203 -5.27 -12.95 -23.10
C LEU A 203 -4.14 -12.09 -23.65
N ALA A 204 -3.26 -11.58 -22.78
CA ALA A 204 -2.20 -10.67 -23.19
C ALA A 204 -0.96 -11.38 -23.74
N ILE A 205 -0.53 -12.47 -23.12
CA ILE A 205 0.70 -13.22 -23.49
C ILE A 205 0.67 -13.78 -24.92
N PRO A 206 -0.47 -14.26 -25.46
CA PRO A 206 -0.57 -14.70 -26.85
C PRO A 206 -0.13 -13.68 -27.89
N SER A 207 -0.23 -12.36 -27.56
CA SER A 207 0.19 -11.30 -28.48
C SER A 207 1.68 -11.32 -28.83
N LEU A 208 2.52 -12.01 -28.03
CA LEU A 208 3.93 -12.23 -28.35
C LEU A 208 4.14 -13.01 -29.66
N ALA A 209 3.21 -13.88 -30.02
CA ALA A 209 3.27 -14.64 -31.27
C ALA A 209 3.19 -13.74 -32.52
N GLY A 210 2.55 -12.57 -32.39
CA GLY A 210 2.38 -11.62 -33.49
C GLY A 210 3.58 -10.73 -33.82
N GLY A 211 4.71 -10.86 -33.09
CA GLY A 211 5.92 -10.08 -33.28
C GLY A 211 5.88 -8.70 -32.66
N ASP A 212 6.87 -7.88 -33.00
CA ASP A 212 7.13 -6.59 -32.36
C ASP A 212 5.91 -5.65 -32.36
N ARG A 213 5.11 -5.72 -33.41
CA ARG A 213 3.95 -4.86 -33.58
C ARG A 213 2.81 -5.14 -32.58
N TYR A 214 2.65 -6.40 -32.17
CA TYR A 214 1.58 -6.84 -31.28
C TYR A 214 2.05 -7.15 -29.87
N SER A 215 3.36 -7.32 -29.67
CA SER A 215 3.97 -7.68 -28.39
C SER A 215 3.78 -6.62 -27.29
N SER A 216 3.45 -5.39 -27.66
CA SER A 216 3.20 -4.28 -26.71
C SER A 216 2.11 -4.60 -25.68
N MET A 217 1.10 -5.40 -26.06
CA MET A 217 0.03 -5.84 -25.14
C MET A 217 0.59 -6.76 -24.04
N ALA A 218 1.40 -7.75 -24.42
CA ALA A 218 2.02 -8.67 -23.46
C ALA A 218 2.98 -7.94 -22.54
N PHE A 219 3.87 -7.10 -23.08
CA PHE A 219 4.80 -6.30 -22.27
C PHE A 219 4.07 -5.32 -21.36
N GLY A 220 2.98 -4.70 -21.82
CA GLY A 220 2.12 -3.84 -21.00
C GLY A 220 1.54 -4.59 -19.80
N TRP A 221 1.04 -5.81 -20.04
CA TRP A 221 0.54 -6.65 -18.95
C TRP A 221 1.65 -7.06 -17.99
N ILE A 222 2.80 -7.53 -18.48
CA ILE A 222 3.94 -7.93 -17.64
C ILE A 222 4.38 -6.78 -16.73
N ARG A 223 4.51 -5.57 -17.29
CA ARG A 223 4.89 -4.36 -16.54
C ARG A 223 3.86 -4.03 -15.46
N THR A 224 2.58 -4.04 -15.82
CA THR A 224 1.50 -3.75 -14.88
C THR A 224 1.44 -4.78 -13.76
N TYR A 225 1.56 -6.06 -14.09
CA TYR A 225 1.54 -7.15 -13.13
C TYR A 225 2.75 -7.11 -12.19
N ALA A 226 3.95 -6.88 -12.73
CA ALA A 226 5.14 -6.66 -11.93
C ALA A 226 4.98 -5.47 -10.97
N GLY A 227 4.37 -4.38 -11.45
CA GLY A 227 4.01 -3.24 -10.60
C GLY A 227 3.18 -3.65 -9.38
N TYR A 228 2.15 -4.47 -9.57
CA TYR A 228 1.31 -4.95 -8.47
C TYR A 228 2.05 -5.90 -7.51
N CYS A 229 2.99 -6.71 -8.02
CA CYS A 229 3.81 -7.57 -7.18
C CYS A 229 4.76 -6.76 -6.29
N PHE A 230 5.38 -5.71 -6.84
CA PHE A 230 6.35 -4.88 -6.11
C PHE A 230 5.72 -3.76 -5.27
N GLU A 231 4.42 -3.51 -5.41
CA GLU A 231 3.66 -2.54 -4.58
C GLU A 231 3.85 -2.79 -3.07
N ILE A 232 4.04 -4.05 -2.66
CA ILE A 232 4.30 -4.45 -1.27
C ILE A 232 5.50 -3.70 -0.67
N PHE A 233 6.59 -3.60 -1.43
CA PHE A 233 7.83 -2.99 -0.91
C PHE A 233 7.62 -1.53 -0.56
N VAL A 234 6.91 -0.80 -1.41
CA VAL A 234 6.61 0.61 -1.16
C VAL A 234 5.73 0.76 0.07
N MET A 235 4.73 -0.12 0.24
CA MET A 235 3.87 -0.11 1.43
C MET A 235 4.64 -0.39 2.71
N MET A 236 5.54 -1.40 2.71
CA MET A 236 6.35 -1.75 3.88
C MET A 236 7.34 -0.65 4.23
N VAL A 237 8.01 -0.07 3.23
CA VAL A 237 8.95 1.05 3.43
C VAL A 237 8.20 2.29 3.92
N ALA A 238 7.01 2.58 3.39
CA ALA A 238 6.21 3.72 3.84
C ALA A 238 5.82 3.59 5.32
N LEU A 239 5.46 2.39 5.79
CA LEU A 239 5.16 2.13 7.20
C LEU A 239 6.42 2.26 8.08
N ALA A 240 7.56 1.75 7.64
CA ALA A 240 8.82 1.88 8.38
C ALA A 240 9.21 3.36 8.55
N ILE A 241 9.19 4.14 7.46
CA ILE A 241 9.49 5.58 7.50
C ILE A 241 8.49 6.34 8.37
N ALA A 242 7.19 6.00 8.32
CA ALA A 242 6.20 6.65 9.16
C ALA A 242 6.51 6.46 10.65
N ASN A 243 6.91 5.27 11.04
CA ASN A 243 7.32 4.98 12.43
C ASN A 243 8.55 5.80 12.87
N ASP A 244 9.56 5.88 12.02
CA ASP A 244 10.74 6.70 12.31
C ASP A 244 10.40 8.19 12.43
N LEU A 245 9.46 8.66 11.61
CA LEU A 245 8.96 10.04 11.66
C LEU A 245 8.15 10.36 12.92
N PHE A 246 7.46 9.37 13.52
CA PHE A 246 6.80 9.57 14.82
C PHE A 246 7.80 9.95 15.91
N GLY A 247 8.98 9.30 15.95
CA GLY A 247 10.01 9.61 16.91
C GLY A 247 10.67 10.99 16.70
N ALA A 248 10.80 11.42 15.44
CA ALA A 248 11.45 12.69 15.08
C ALA A 248 10.48 13.88 15.09
N GLY A 249 9.21 13.66 14.72
CA GLY A 249 8.22 14.72 14.48
C GLY A 249 7.73 15.41 15.75
N ALA A 250 7.70 14.71 16.87
CA ALA A 250 7.30 15.27 18.17
C ALA A 250 8.12 16.50 18.56
N ASN A 251 9.42 16.50 18.24
CA ASN A 251 10.32 17.59 18.60
C ASN A 251 10.32 18.77 17.62
N LEU A 252 9.84 18.58 16.39
CA LEU A 252 9.91 19.60 15.32
C LEU A 252 8.82 20.68 15.43
N LEU A 253 7.65 20.33 15.94
CA LEU A 253 6.48 21.22 15.96
C LEU A 253 6.16 21.81 17.34
N ILE A 254 6.65 21.20 18.42
CA ILE A 254 6.35 21.58 19.81
C ILE A 254 7.29 22.69 20.33
N GLY A 255 8.43 22.91 19.71
CA GLY A 255 9.60 23.62 20.31
C GLY A 255 9.59 25.17 20.28
N THR A 256 8.55 25.89 19.84
CA THR A 256 8.72 27.31 19.55
C THR A 256 7.62 28.28 20.02
N SER A 257 6.63 27.85 20.80
CA SER A 257 5.51 28.73 21.14
C SER A 257 5.07 28.62 22.59
N ASP A 258 4.89 29.77 23.24
CA ASP A 258 4.34 29.90 24.60
C ASP A 258 2.79 29.81 24.63
N ASN A 259 2.13 29.66 23.48
CA ASN A 259 0.68 29.59 23.40
C ASN A 259 0.18 28.16 23.50
N ALA A 260 -0.59 27.83 24.53
CA ALA A 260 -1.20 26.52 24.75
C ALA A 260 -1.93 25.99 23.51
N PHE A 261 -2.66 26.83 22.79
CA PHE A 261 -3.38 26.43 21.56
C PHE A 261 -2.44 25.94 20.42
N ILE A 262 -1.31 26.63 20.25
CA ILE A 262 -0.32 26.25 19.22
C ILE A 262 0.39 24.95 19.60
N ILE A 263 0.67 24.74 20.90
CA ILE A 263 1.25 23.50 21.41
C ILE A 263 0.32 22.32 21.14
N VAL A 264 -0.98 22.47 21.44
CA VAL A 264 -1.99 21.44 21.18
C VAL A 264 -2.06 21.07 19.69
N ILE A 265 -2.19 22.07 18.83
CA ILE A 265 -2.25 21.85 17.37
C ILE A 265 -0.95 21.20 16.87
N GLY A 266 0.20 21.66 17.33
CA GLY A 266 1.50 21.12 16.98
C GLY A 266 1.62 19.64 17.37
N THR A 267 1.18 19.29 18.58
CA THR A 267 1.18 17.90 19.07
C THR A 267 0.26 17.01 18.23
N MET A 268 -0.97 17.47 17.96
CA MET A 268 -1.92 16.70 17.13
C MET A 268 -1.41 16.54 15.69
N ALA A 269 -0.81 17.59 15.13
CA ALA A 269 -0.22 17.56 13.80
C ALA A 269 0.96 16.58 13.73
N SER A 270 1.81 16.52 14.75
CA SER A 270 2.95 15.58 14.80
C SER A 270 2.50 14.12 14.82
N ILE A 271 1.31 13.82 15.32
CA ILE A 271 0.71 12.48 15.32
C ILE A 271 0.06 12.18 13.96
N ILE A 272 -0.76 13.07 13.44
CA ILE A 272 -1.58 12.84 12.24
C ILE A 272 -0.72 12.84 10.97
N LEU A 273 0.30 13.71 10.90
CA LEU A 273 1.07 13.93 9.67
C LEU A 273 1.83 12.68 9.19
N PRO A 274 2.59 11.95 10.03
CA PRO A 274 3.25 10.71 9.59
C PRO A 274 2.25 9.64 9.16
N MET A 275 1.11 9.49 9.86
CA MET A 275 0.07 8.52 9.53
C MET A 275 -0.57 8.83 8.16
N THR A 276 -0.92 10.09 7.93
CA THR A 276 -1.52 10.50 6.65
C THR A 276 -0.53 10.38 5.49
N CYS A 277 0.75 10.71 5.72
CA CYS A 277 1.81 10.51 4.73
C CYS A 277 1.97 9.03 4.40
N ALA A 278 2.05 8.13 5.39
CA ALA A 278 2.13 6.70 5.15
C ALA A 278 1.00 6.17 4.28
N VAL A 279 -0.25 6.57 4.60
CA VAL A 279 -1.43 6.16 3.82
C VAL A 279 -1.40 6.76 2.41
N ALA A 280 -0.96 8.00 2.25
CA ALA A 280 -0.81 8.63 0.93
C ALA A 280 0.20 7.87 0.08
N PHE A 281 1.37 7.49 0.62
CA PHE A 281 2.37 6.67 -0.06
C PHE A 281 1.83 5.26 -0.37
N CYS A 282 1.14 4.61 0.56
CA CYS A 282 0.50 3.32 0.32
C CYS A 282 -0.53 3.38 -0.83
N ASN A 283 -1.32 4.43 -0.91
CA ASN A 283 -2.28 4.62 -2.00
C ASN A 283 -1.61 4.92 -3.36
N GLN A 284 -0.42 5.51 -3.35
CA GLN A 284 0.36 5.83 -4.55
C GLN A 284 1.42 4.76 -4.88
N ALA A 285 1.51 3.68 -4.10
CA ALA A 285 2.57 2.69 -4.22
C ALA A 285 2.73 2.12 -5.64
N GLU A 286 1.61 1.84 -6.33
CA GLU A 286 1.63 1.40 -7.74
C GLU A 286 2.30 2.43 -8.67
N SER A 287 1.94 3.70 -8.54
CA SER A 287 2.49 4.78 -9.36
C SER A 287 4.00 4.96 -9.11
N ILE A 288 4.42 4.87 -7.84
CA ILE A 288 5.83 4.96 -7.46
C ILE A 288 6.62 3.81 -8.07
N VAL A 289 6.10 2.57 -7.97
CA VAL A 289 6.78 1.40 -8.57
C VAL A 289 6.92 1.57 -10.07
N ARG A 290 5.86 1.99 -10.76
CA ARG A 290 5.90 2.21 -12.22
C ARG A 290 6.93 3.28 -12.61
N GLN A 291 7.01 4.37 -11.87
CA GLN A 291 7.99 5.44 -12.10
C GLN A 291 9.42 4.97 -11.84
N CYS A 292 9.66 4.23 -10.76
CA CYS A 292 10.99 3.72 -10.42
C CYS A 292 11.49 2.65 -11.41
N LEU A 293 10.59 1.85 -11.95
CA LEU A 293 10.94 0.81 -12.94
C LEU A 293 10.94 1.32 -14.39
N GLY A 294 10.61 2.59 -14.61
CA GLY A 294 10.62 3.23 -15.94
C GLY A 294 9.49 2.77 -16.85
N PHE A 295 8.32 2.49 -16.27
CA PHE A 295 7.16 1.96 -17.00
C PHE A 295 6.14 3.06 -17.31
#